data_964b98ab59e60a938b8102553b32aa7d
#
_entry.id   964b98ab59e60a938b8102553b32aa7d
#
_cell.length_a   1.000
_cell.length_b   1.000
_cell.length_c   1.000
_cell.angle_alpha   90.00
_cell.angle_beta   90.00
_cell.angle_gamma   90.00
#
_symmetry.space_group_name_H-M   'P 1'
#
loop_
_entity.id
_entity.type
_entity.pdbx_description
1 polymer ?
#
loop_
_entity_poly.entity_id
_entity_poly.type
_entity_poly.pdbx_seq_one_letter_code
_entity_poly.pdbx_strand_id
1 'polypeptide(L)'
;PATPEYLYRDNHNNAVPKTYNFEPSYEPESFPYACCEMGGGMTCFYNYRFQFPYESVDAMANIKLAGGCNFLGYYMYRGGSNPRGERTPYLNEHQCPKISYDYQAAIGEYGQLRPSYHRLRALHLFVTNFADRLCRMQTVLPENSQEISPEDTKTLRYAVRTDGESGFLFLNNYQDHVRCQEKKGETVILQLPKEELRIEGISLAPKEEAVFPFGLSVEGFRLKYPKAQLLTAITEKDQVTYFFFAPEGTSPEYVWDADGIETIDGQAVQETEIRIQKPANEMSSYCIAGSGRKVTVVTLTRKQSLCFYQIEVQGQPTAVLCDSPLVCDAGQIRLESPEKGEKTQVLFYPQQKLEMLAQVPKMGPAECGVMKGYEIYWDREAVQEQPVRVRQAGNFRYVLDLPKPYPGSKDSLLRIRYEGDVGSLFADSVLISD
;
A
#
# COMPACT_ATOMS: atom_id res chain seq x y z
N PRO A 1 20.25 -13.34 10.94
CA PRO A 1 19.93 -12.42 12.03
C PRO A 1 18.99 -11.33 11.53
N ALA A 2 18.25 -10.69 12.44
CA ALA A 2 17.45 -9.53 12.14
C ALA A 2 18.34 -8.36 11.69
N THR A 3 17.86 -7.54 10.75
CA THR A 3 18.65 -6.43 10.22
C THR A 3 18.19 -5.08 10.81
N PRO A 4 19.07 -4.07 10.89
CA PRO A 4 18.71 -2.76 11.40
C PRO A 4 17.85 -1.92 10.44
N GLU A 5 17.52 -2.45 9.25
CA GLU A 5 16.81 -1.71 8.19
C GLU A 5 15.36 -1.34 8.57
N TYR A 6 14.78 -2.02 9.57
CA TYR A 6 13.43 -1.77 10.08
C TYR A 6 13.41 -1.00 11.40
N LEU A 7 14.52 -0.37 11.76
CA LEU A 7 14.61 0.59 12.87
C LEU A 7 14.53 2.02 12.35
N TYR A 8 13.81 2.87 13.07
CA TYR A 8 13.74 4.28 12.72
C TYR A 8 15.06 5.00 12.98
N ARG A 9 15.47 5.79 12.01
CA ARG A 9 16.67 6.62 12.01
C ARG A 9 16.40 7.92 11.28
N ASP A 10 17.11 8.98 11.66
CA ASP A 10 17.15 10.19 10.84
C ASP A 10 18.22 10.02 9.77
N ASN A 11 17.79 9.73 8.55
CA ASN A 11 18.71 9.52 7.41
C ASN A 11 19.12 10.84 6.74
N HIS A 12 18.56 11.96 7.17
CA HIS A 12 18.86 13.28 6.64
C HIS A 12 19.99 13.96 7.41
N ASN A 13 20.41 13.40 8.54
CA ASN A 13 21.45 13.98 9.37
C ASN A 13 22.65 13.02 9.52
N ASN A 14 23.86 13.59 9.54
CA ASN A 14 25.13 12.86 9.59
C ASN A 14 25.43 12.18 10.93
N ALA A 15 24.61 12.40 11.98
CA ALA A 15 24.86 11.83 13.31
C ALA A 15 24.60 10.31 13.37
N VAL A 16 24.04 9.72 12.32
CA VAL A 16 23.77 8.28 12.25
C VAL A 16 25.05 7.52 11.92
N PRO A 17 25.36 6.40 12.60
CA PRO A 17 26.50 5.55 12.25
C PRO A 17 26.47 5.18 10.77
N LYS A 18 27.56 5.48 10.06
CA LYS A 18 27.66 5.29 8.62
C LYS A 18 27.53 3.82 8.27
N THR A 19 26.57 3.50 7.43
CA THR A 19 26.44 2.17 6.83
C THR A 19 27.30 2.00 5.58
N TYR A 20 27.93 3.09 5.12
CA TYR A 20 28.77 3.11 3.91
C TYR A 20 30.24 3.31 4.25
N ASN A 21 31.11 2.71 3.44
CA ASN A 21 32.58 2.81 3.59
C ASN A 21 33.15 4.14 3.04
N PHE A 22 32.36 5.15 2.84
CA PHE A 22 32.78 6.46 2.35
C PHE A 22 32.07 7.60 3.09
N GLU A 23 32.70 8.74 3.16
CA GLU A 23 32.11 9.97 3.62
C GLU A 23 31.53 10.75 2.43
N PRO A 24 30.28 11.24 2.51
CA PRO A 24 29.77 12.14 1.48
C PRO A 24 30.68 13.35 1.33
N SER A 25 30.90 13.78 0.10
CA SER A 25 31.65 15.02 -0.20
C SER A 25 30.81 16.28 -0.04
N TYR A 26 29.61 16.16 0.51
CA TYR A 26 28.64 17.23 0.73
C TYR A 26 28.00 17.08 2.12
N GLU A 27 27.40 18.13 2.61
CA GLU A 27 26.62 18.13 3.85
C GLU A 27 25.22 17.55 3.57
N PRO A 28 24.88 16.33 4.02
CA PRO A 28 23.59 15.68 3.73
C PRO A 28 22.40 16.52 4.13
N GLU A 29 22.49 17.27 5.22
CA GLU A 29 21.43 18.14 5.73
C GLU A 29 21.05 19.28 4.78
N SER A 30 21.96 19.62 3.83
CA SER A 30 21.74 20.67 2.83
C SER A 30 20.89 20.22 1.65
N PHE A 31 20.58 18.93 1.53
CA PHE A 31 19.86 18.34 0.40
C PHE A 31 18.69 17.50 0.87
N PRO A 32 17.60 17.41 0.08
CA PRO A 32 16.53 16.44 0.36
C PRO A 32 17.08 15.01 0.33
N TYR A 33 16.69 14.20 1.31
CA TYR A 33 17.06 12.79 1.31
C TYR A 33 16.28 12.04 0.23
N ALA A 34 16.99 11.29 -0.61
CA ALA A 34 16.45 10.48 -1.69
C ALA A 34 16.92 9.02 -1.54
N CYS A 35 15.98 8.10 -1.70
CA CYS A 35 16.24 6.67 -1.78
C CYS A 35 15.84 6.16 -3.17
N CYS A 36 16.82 5.95 -4.06
CA CYS A 36 16.55 5.57 -5.45
C CYS A 36 16.12 4.11 -5.59
N GLU A 37 16.69 3.22 -4.79
CA GLU A 37 16.57 1.77 -4.93
C GLU A 37 16.26 1.10 -3.60
N MET A 38 15.12 1.46 -3.01
CA MET A 38 14.63 0.71 -1.86
C MET A 38 14.20 -0.70 -2.30
N GLY A 39 14.48 -1.72 -1.49
CA GLY A 39 14.08 -3.10 -1.77
C GLY A 39 12.58 -3.26 -1.95
N GLY A 40 12.12 -3.30 -3.20
CA GLY A 40 10.72 -3.50 -3.59
C GLY A 40 10.40 -4.91 -4.05
N GLY A 41 11.39 -5.73 -4.16
CA GLY A 41 11.37 -7.13 -4.56
C GLY A 41 12.78 -7.69 -4.53
N MET A 42 12.94 -8.99 -4.76
CA MET A 42 14.23 -9.63 -4.84
C MET A 42 14.19 -10.89 -5.68
N THR A 43 15.22 -11.12 -6.50
CA THR A 43 15.39 -12.37 -7.23
C THR A 43 16.03 -13.44 -6.35
N CYS A 44 15.81 -14.71 -6.69
CA CYS A 44 16.57 -15.80 -6.08
C CYS A 44 18.00 -15.83 -6.61
N PHE A 45 18.95 -16.04 -5.70
CA PHE A 45 20.36 -16.28 -6.02
C PHE A 45 20.61 -17.75 -6.30
N TYR A 46 21.75 -18.06 -6.89
CA TYR A 46 22.16 -19.44 -7.11
C TYR A 46 22.16 -20.28 -5.81
N ASN A 47 22.63 -19.71 -4.72
CA ASN A 47 22.77 -20.37 -3.43
C ASN A 47 21.71 -20.00 -2.40
N TYR A 48 20.73 -19.16 -2.75
CA TYR A 48 19.70 -18.71 -1.82
C TYR A 48 18.34 -18.62 -2.52
N ARG A 49 17.44 -19.52 -2.14
CA ARG A 49 16.06 -19.61 -2.63
C ARG A 49 15.12 -19.19 -1.53
N PHE A 50 14.28 -18.22 -1.78
CA PHE A 50 13.35 -17.72 -0.78
C PHE A 50 12.06 -17.18 -1.41
N GLN A 51 11.01 -17.20 -0.63
CA GLN A 51 9.79 -16.44 -0.93
C GLN A 51 9.91 -15.06 -0.32
N PHE A 52 9.72 -14.03 -1.12
CA PHE A 52 9.84 -12.66 -0.68
C PHE A 52 8.71 -12.31 0.31
N PRO A 53 9.02 -11.76 1.49
CA PRO A 53 8.02 -11.33 2.45
C PRO A 53 7.42 -10.00 2.02
N TYR A 54 6.24 -10.04 1.41
CA TYR A 54 5.62 -8.86 0.78
C TYR A 54 5.34 -7.71 1.74
N GLU A 55 5.10 -8.00 3.02
CA GLU A 55 4.90 -7.00 4.08
C GLU A 55 6.17 -6.22 4.43
N SER A 56 7.33 -6.70 3.98
CA SER A 56 8.59 -6.01 4.21
C SER A 56 8.71 -4.71 3.42
N VAL A 57 8.01 -4.61 2.29
CA VAL A 57 8.19 -3.50 1.34
C VAL A 57 7.58 -2.21 1.86
N ASP A 58 6.31 -2.25 2.26
CA ASP A 58 5.64 -1.07 2.83
C ASP A 58 6.18 -0.73 4.22
N ALA A 59 6.58 -1.73 5.02
CA ALA A 59 7.28 -1.49 6.27
C ALA A 59 8.60 -0.74 6.07
N MET A 60 9.40 -1.11 5.08
CA MET A 60 10.65 -0.40 4.74
C MET A 60 10.35 1.00 4.18
N ALA A 61 9.33 1.15 3.35
CA ALA A 61 8.89 2.44 2.83
C ALA A 61 8.47 3.39 3.98
N ASN A 62 7.72 2.87 4.95
CA ASN A 62 7.35 3.59 6.17
C ASN A 62 8.60 4.09 6.93
N ILE A 63 9.61 3.23 7.13
CA ILE A 63 10.87 3.59 7.78
C ILE A 63 11.62 4.69 7.01
N LYS A 64 11.74 4.57 5.68
CA LYS A 64 12.45 5.59 4.87
C LYS A 64 11.74 6.94 4.88
N LEU A 65 10.41 6.95 4.75
CA LEU A 65 9.60 8.17 4.81
C LEU A 65 9.74 8.85 6.18
N ALA A 66 9.63 8.08 7.26
CA ALA A 66 9.81 8.58 8.63
C ALA A 66 11.22 9.16 8.85
N GLY A 67 12.25 8.56 8.24
CA GLY A 67 13.65 8.98 8.33
C GLY A 67 14.00 10.18 7.45
N GLY A 68 13.03 10.89 6.89
CA GLY A 68 13.27 12.13 6.13
C GLY A 68 13.25 11.99 4.61
N CYS A 69 12.95 10.80 4.08
CA CYS A 69 12.95 10.57 2.64
C CYS A 69 11.84 11.35 1.94
N ASN A 70 12.21 12.19 0.96
CA ASN A 70 11.30 12.97 0.12
C ASN A 70 11.25 12.48 -1.33
N PHE A 71 12.06 11.49 -1.68
CA PHE A 71 12.04 10.80 -2.97
C PHE A 71 12.25 9.31 -2.74
N LEU A 72 11.23 8.51 -3.00
CA LEU A 72 11.23 7.07 -2.74
C LEU A 72 11.10 6.28 -4.06
N GLY A 73 12.18 5.65 -4.48
CA GLY A 73 12.22 4.72 -5.60
C GLY A 73 12.35 3.27 -5.13
N TYR A 74 12.04 2.34 -6.01
CA TYR A 74 12.04 0.90 -5.69
C TYR A 74 12.89 0.11 -6.68
N TYR A 75 13.67 -0.81 -6.17
CA TYR A 75 14.30 -1.86 -6.95
C TYR A 75 13.89 -3.23 -6.38
N MET A 76 12.82 -3.91 -6.94
CA MET A 76 12.02 -3.54 -8.11
C MET A 76 10.56 -3.28 -7.69
N TYR A 77 9.91 -2.29 -8.29
CA TYR A 77 8.45 -2.12 -8.19
C TYR A 77 7.71 -2.98 -9.21
N ARG A 78 8.29 -3.09 -10.41
CA ARG A 78 7.81 -3.92 -11.50
C ARG A 78 8.94 -4.80 -12.03
N GLY A 79 8.65 -6.09 -12.19
CA GLY A 79 9.51 -7.03 -12.89
C GLY A 79 9.50 -6.86 -14.40
N GLY A 80 10.35 -7.58 -15.06
CA GLY A 80 10.48 -7.57 -16.52
C GLY A 80 11.12 -8.85 -17.05
N SER A 81 11.41 -8.87 -18.35
CA SER A 81 12.11 -9.95 -19.04
C SER A 81 13.43 -9.44 -19.57
N ASN A 82 14.50 -10.15 -19.33
CA ASN A 82 15.81 -9.85 -19.90
C ASN A 82 15.81 -10.10 -21.41
N PRO A 83 16.41 -9.21 -22.23
CA PRO A 83 16.58 -9.46 -23.64
C PRO A 83 17.62 -10.58 -23.86
N ARG A 84 17.43 -11.34 -24.95
CA ARG A 84 18.45 -12.30 -25.38
C ARG A 84 19.66 -11.59 -25.95
N GLY A 85 20.83 -12.00 -25.48
CA GLY A 85 22.08 -11.56 -26.08
C GLY A 85 22.44 -12.39 -27.33
N GLU A 86 23.32 -11.85 -28.17
CA GLU A 86 23.78 -12.55 -29.39
C GLU A 86 24.70 -13.74 -29.08
N ARG A 87 25.51 -13.64 -28.04
CA ARG A 87 26.50 -14.67 -27.65
C ARG A 87 26.11 -15.45 -26.42
N THR A 88 25.45 -14.79 -25.46
CA THR A 88 24.85 -15.42 -24.29
C THR A 88 23.36 -15.22 -24.38
N PRO A 89 22.55 -16.22 -24.07
CA PRO A 89 21.10 -16.15 -24.30
C PRO A 89 20.40 -15.06 -23.48
N TYR A 90 20.98 -14.64 -22.34
CA TYR A 90 20.39 -13.70 -21.41
C TYR A 90 21.42 -13.13 -20.44
N LEU A 91 21.04 -12.11 -19.68
CA LEU A 91 21.86 -11.50 -18.65
C LEU A 91 22.09 -12.46 -17.47
N ASN A 92 23.27 -12.39 -16.88
CA ASN A 92 23.62 -13.11 -15.68
C ASN A 92 23.71 -12.13 -14.51
N GLU A 93 22.77 -12.20 -13.62
CA GLU A 93 22.78 -11.46 -12.37
C GLU A 93 22.72 -12.43 -11.19
N HIS A 94 23.48 -12.14 -10.14
CA HIS A 94 23.55 -13.01 -8.94
C HIS A 94 23.90 -14.48 -9.25
N GLN A 95 24.71 -14.71 -10.26
CA GLN A 95 25.16 -16.05 -10.70
C GLN A 95 24.00 -16.97 -11.15
N CYS A 96 22.89 -16.39 -11.53
CA CYS A 96 21.70 -17.12 -11.95
C CYS A 96 21.20 -16.55 -13.28
N PRO A 97 21.79 -17.00 -14.41
CA PRO A 97 21.36 -16.53 -15.73
C PRO A 97 19.90 -16.91 -15.96
N LYS A 98 19.07 -15.95 -16.32
CA LYS A 98 17.66 -16.15 -16.59
C LYS A 98 17.07 -15.07 -17.50
N ILE A 99 15.99 -15.45 -18.19
CA ILE A 99 15.17 -14.55 -18.96
C ILE A 99 14.29 -13.75 -18.02
N SER A 100 13.66 -14.42 -17.06
CA SER A 100 12.79 -13.75 -16.10
C SER A 100 13.54 -12.79 -15.20
N TYR A 101 13.08 -11.56 -15.14
CA TYR A 101 13.52 -10.53 -14.21
C TYR A 101 12.33 -10.09 -13.33
N ASP A 102 11.57 -11.08 -12.89
CA ASP A 102 10.32 -10.88 -12.14
C ASP A 102 10.57 -10.24 -10.77
N TYR A 103 11.67 -10.57 -10.12
CA TYR A 103 12.11 -10.02 -8.82
C TYR A 103 11.11 -10.21 -7.69
N GLN A 104 10.08 -11.02 -7.84
CA GLN A 104 8.95 -11.08 -6.89
C GLN A 104 8.40 -9.68 -6.57
N ALA A 105 8.51 -8.76 -7.53
CA ALA A 105 8.16 -7.36 -7.39
C ALA A 105 6.65 -7.15 -7.17
N ALA A 106 6.27 -5.95 -6.75
CA ALA A 106 4.87 -5.58 -6.53
C ALA A 106 3.99 -5.84 -7.76
N ILE A 107 4.53 -5.54 -8.96
CA ILE A 107 3.96 -5.95 -10.25
C ILE A 107 4.93 -6.94 -10.88
N GLY A 108 4.49 -8.16 -11.09
CA GLY A 108 5.30 -9.22 -11.68
C GLY A 108 5.63 -9.01 -13.16
N GLU A 109 6.50 -9.86 -13.70
CA GLU A 109 6.97 -9.82 -15.09
C GLU A 109 5.84 -9.68 -16.11
N TYR A 110 4.74 -10.40 -15.91
CA TYR A 110 3.56 -10.43 -16.80
C TYR A 110 2.37 -9.62 -16.26
N GLY A 111 2.60 -8.70 -15.33
CA GLY A 111 1.56 -7.81 -14.80
C GLY A 111 0.81 -8.35 -13.59
N GLN A 112 1.23 -9.47 -13.00
CA GLN A 112 0.61 -10.01 -11.79
C GLN A 112 0.73 -9.02 -10.64
N LEU A 113 -0.37 -8.71 -9.96
CA LEU A 113 -0.39 -7.85 -8.78
C LEU A 113 -0.17 -8.69 -7.52
N ARG A 114 0.83 -8.35 -6.73
CA ARG A 114 1.18 -9.03 -5.48
C ARG A 114 0.69 -8.28 -4.25
N PRO A 115 0.65 -8.91 -3.08
CA PRO A 115 0.25 -8.24 -1.84
C PRO A 115 0.98 -6.92 -1.58
N SER A 116 2.28 -6.84 -1.87
CA SER A 116 3.06 -5.59 -1.74
C SER A 116 2.52 -4.45 -2.62
N TYR A 117 2.00 -4.73 -3.81
CA TYR A 117 1.36 -3.72 -4.65
C TYR A 117 0.17 -3.05 -3.94
N HIS A 118 -0.71 -3.85 -3.36
CA HIS A 118 -1.91 -3.34 -2.69
C HIS A 118 -1.56 -2.55 -1.42
N ARG A 119 -0.58 -3.02 -0.66
CA ARG A 119 -0.09 -2.34 0.55
C ARG A 119 0.59 -1.02 0.21
N LEU A 120 1.51 -1.02 -0.74
CA LEU A 120 2.22 0.18 -1.21
C LEU A 120 1.25 1.22 -1.80
N ARG A 121 0.20 0.79 -2.52
CA ARG A 121 -0.78 1.71 -3.07
C ARG A 121 -1.46 2.54 -1.98
N ALA A 122 -1.83 1.95 -0.84
CA ALA A 122 -2.39 2.69 0.28
C ALA A 122 -1.41 3.74 0.82
N LEU A 123 -0.12 3.39 0.94
CA LEU A 123 0.93 4.32 1.35
C LEU A 123 1.16 5.41 0.29
N HIS A 124 1.18 5.04 -1.00
CA HIS A 124 1.37 6.00 -2.10
C HIS A 124 0.23 7.01 -2.19
N LEU A 125 -1.01 6.60 -1.94
CA LEU A 125 -2.15 7.53 -1.87
C LEU A 125 -1.92 8.59 -0.79
N PHE A 126 -1.53 8.18 0.41
CA PHE A 126 -1.16 9.11 1.47
C PHE A 126 -0.04 10.06 1.03
N VAL A 127 1.08 9.52 0.56
CA VAL A 127 2.25 10.33 0.17
C VAL A 127 1.88 11.30 -0.95
N THR A 128 1.18 10.86 -1.99
CA THR A 128 0.82 11.70 -3.15
C THR A 128 -0.11 12.84 -2.75
N ASN A 129 -1.08 12.58 -1.88
CA ASN A 129 -2.08 13.58 -1.51
C ASN A 129 -1.58 14.56 -0.43
N PHE A 130 -0.57 14.19 0.36
CA PHE A 130 -0.07 15.01 1.48
C PHE A 130 1.43 15.32 1.40
N ALA A 131 2.04 15.16 0.22
CA ALA A 131 3.47 15.43 -0.03
C ALA A 131 3.89 16.85 0.37
N ASP A 132 3.09 17.86 0.03
CA ASP A 132 3.39 19.27 0.32
C ASP A 132 3.58 19.55 1.81
N ARG A 133 2.89 18.80 2.66
CA ARG A 133 3.06 18.87 4.11
C ARG A 133 4.26 18.04 4.54
N LEU A 134 4.29 16.76 4.18
CA LEU A 134 5.29 15.80 4.61
C LEU A 134 6.72 16.24 4.24
N CYS A 135 6.93 16.74 3.01
CA CYS A 135 8.27 17.11 2.53
C CYS A 135 8.89 18.32 3.26
N ARG A 136 8.10 19.11 3.96
CA ARG A 136 8.56 20.27 4.76
C ARG A 136 8.85 19.93 6.22
N MET A 137 8.55 18.69 6.63
CA MET A 137 8.65 18.25 8.01
C MET A 137 10.00 17.62 8.31
N GLN A 138 10.51 17.85 9.50
CA GLN A 138 11.73 17.25 10.01
C GLN A 138 11.44 15.95 10.74
N THR A 139 12.41 15.03 10.75
CA THR A 139 12.35 13.80 11.52
C THR A 139 12.66 14.06 12.99
N VAL A 140 11.84 13.52 13.88
CA VAL A 140 12.07 13.50 15.33
C VAL A 140 11.95 12.05 15.80
N LEU A 141 12.98 11.59 16.51
CA LEU A 141 13.05 10.25 17.06
C LEU A 141 12.81 10.27 18.57
N PRO A 142 12.20 9.22 19.16
CA PRO A 142 12.15 9.08 20.61
C PRO A 142 13.56 8.92 21.19
N GLU A 143 13.75 9.38 22.42
CA GLU A 143 15.06 9.37 23.10
C GLU A 143 15.70 7.98 23.14
N ASN A 144 14.89 6.93 23.32
CA ASN A 144 15.35 5.54 23.39
C ASN A 144 15.53 4.86 22.02
N SER A 145 15.36 5.57 20.91
CA SER A 145 15.39 4.98 19.55
C SER A 145 16.71 4.26 19.24
N GLN A 146 17.83 4.77 19.78
CA GLN A 146 19.16 4.18 19.57
C GLN A 146 19.42 2.93 20.42
N GLU A 147 18.59 2.69 21.45
CA GLU A 147 18.70 1.54 22.36
C GLU A 147 17.95 0.32 21.83
N ILE A 148 17.03 0.53 20.88
CA ILE A 148 16.20 -0.56 20.32
C ILE A 148 17.04 -1.39 19.38
N SER A 149 17.19 -2.68 19.70
CA SER A 149 17.87 -3.65 18.83
C SER A 149 16.89 -4.24 17.78
N PRO A 150 17.41 -4.75 16.66
CA PRO A 150 16.58 -5.48 15.68
C PRO A 150 15.85 -6.69 16.26
N GLU A 151 16.44 -7.35 17.27
CA GLU A 151 15.86 -8.51 17.96
C GLU A 151 14.79 -8.14 19.01
N ASP A 152 14.64 -6.85 19.33
CA ASP A 152 13.56 -6.41 20.22
C ASP A 152 12.22 -6.48 19.48
N THR A 153 11.43 -7.49 19.86
CA THR A 153 10.11 -7.75 19.30
C THR A 153 8.96 -7.16 20.12
N LYS A 154 9.27 -6.51 21.27
CA LYS A 154 8.27 -6.05 22.25
C LYS A 154 8.03 -4.55 22.19
N THR A 155 9.10 -3.77 22.14
CA THR A 155 9.02 -2.30 22.16
C THR A 155 8.29 -1.77 20.93
N LEU A 156 7.36 -0.82 21.12
CA LEU A 156 6.73 -0.10 20.03
C LEU A 156 7.79 0.77 19.35
N ARG A 157 7.96 0.59 18.05
CA ARG A 157 8.87 1.41 17.24
C ARG A 157 8.07 2.52 16.59
N TYR A 158 8.53 3.75 16.76
CA TYR A 158 7.91 4.91 16.13
C TYR A 158 8.91 6.02 15.83
N ALA A 159 8.53 6.89 14.93
CA ALA A 159 9.20 8.15 14.62
C ALA A 159 8.15 9.18 14.21
N VAL A 160 8.55 10.43 14.18
CA VAL A 160 7.67 11.55 13.85
C VAL A 160 8.27 12.38 12.73
N ARG A 161 7.44 12.78 11.77
CA ARG A 161 7.75 13.89 10.86
C ARG A 161 6.88 15.07 11.27
N THR A 162 7.49 16.25 11.54
CA THR A 162 6.76 17.38 12.09
C THR A 162 7.35 18.72 11.64
N ASP A 163 6.49 19.74 11.56
CA ASP A 163 6.82 21.15 11.41
C ASP A 163 6.86 21.89 12.77
N GLY A 164 6.64 21.15 13.87
CA GLY A 164 6.58 21.67 15.23
C GLY A 164 5.16 21.86 15.76
N GLU A 165 4.16 22.05 14.93
CA GLU A 165 2.74 22.21 15.34
C GLU A 165 1.86 21.06 14.87
N SER A 166 2.18 20.47 13.72
CA SER A 166 1.48 19.34 13.12
C SER A 166 2.48 18.29 12.62
N GLY A 167 1.98 17.13 12.26
CA GLY A 167 2.87 16.10 11.71
C GLY A 167 2.22 14.76 11.49
N PHE A 168 3.10 13.78 11.35
CA PHE A 168 2.74 12.38 11.12
C PHE A 168 3.55 11.47 12.05
N LEU A 169 2.85 10.68 12.84
CA LEU A 169 3.41 9.63 13.69
C LEU A 169 3.49 8.33 12.87
N PHE A 170 4.69 7.89 12.59
CA PHE A 170 4.98 6.63 11.92
C PHE A 170 5.17 5.52 12.93
N LEU A 171 4.50 4.39 12.72
CA LEU A 171 4.53 3.21 13.57
C LEU A 171 4.94 2.00 12.74
N ASN A 172 5.80 1.13 13.26
CA ASN A 172 6.22 -0.10 12.59
C ASN A 172 6.24 -1.29 13.55
N ASN A 173 5.55 -2.36 13.16
CA ASN A 173 5.58 -3.66 13.86
C ASN A 173 6.03 -4.81 12.95
N TYR A 174 6.88 -4.49 11.99
CA TYR A 174 7.55 -5.46 11.13
C TYR A 174 9.04 -5.54 11.47
N GLN A 175 9.60 -6.74 11.38
CA GLN A 175 11.03 -7.02 11.38
C GLN A 175 11.31 -8.27 10.55
N ASP A 176 12.40 -8.27 9.80
CA ASP A 176 12.89 -9.45 9.11
C ASP A 176 13.48 -10.48 10.09
N HIS A 177 13.41 -11.75 9.73
CA HIS A 177 13.99 -12.91 10.44
C HIS A 177 13.49 -13.14 11.87
N VAL A 178 12.68 -12.26 12.45
CA VAL A 178 12.04 -12.43 13.74
C VAL A 178 10.56 -12.05 13.66
N ARG A 179 9.75 -12.62 14.55
CA ARG A 179 8.33 -12.29 14.61
C ARG A 179 8.08 -11.30 15.75
N CYS A 180 7.72 -10.08 15.38
CA CYS A 180 7.27 -9.08 16.35
C CYS A 180 6.01 -9.54 17.08
N GLN A 181 5.89 -9.17 18.34
CA GLN A 181 4.68 -9.37 19.13
C GLN A 181 3.65 -8.29 18.75
N GLU A 182 2.38 -8.61 18.97
CA GLU A 182 1.31 -7.62 18.88
C GLU A 182 1.54 -6.51 19.89
N LYS A 183 1.42 -5.25 19.47
CA LYS A 183 1.43 -4.09 20.37
C LYS A 183 0.01 -3.87 20.89
N LYS A 184 -0.14 -3.66 22.18
CA LYS A 184 -1.44 -3.47 22.83
C LYS A 184 -1.42 -2.36 23.85
N GLY A 185 -2.29 -1.36 23.64
CA GLY A 185 -2.51 -0.32 24.62
C GLY A 185 -1.30 0.59 24.87
N GLU A 186 -0.41 0.69 23.90
CA GLU A 186 0.78 1.54 23.98
C GLU A 186 0.39 3.03 24.02
N THR A 187 1.29 3.84 24.58
CA THR A 187 1.10 5.29 24.65
C THR A 187 2.29 6.01 24.02
N VAL A 188 1.99 6.97 23.15
CA VAL A 188 2.98 7.91 22.61
C VAL A 188 2.63 9.31 23.10
N ILE A 189 3.63 10.02 23.62
CA ILE A 189 3.49 11.40 24.08
C ILE A 189 4.28 12.29 23.13
N LEU A 190 3.60 13.26 22.51
CA LEU A 190 4.19 14.24 21.63
C LEU A 190 4.22 15.59 22.35
N GLN A 191 5.45 16.08 22.63
CA GLN A 191 5.66 17.41 23.21
C GLN A 191 5.69 18.44 22.10
N LEU A 192 4.59 19.17 21.92
CA LEU A 192 4.50 20.28 20.98
C LEU A 192 4.75 21.61 21.70
N PRO A 193 5.12 22.70 21.00
CA PRO A 193 5.43 23.98 21.64
C PRO A 193 4.30 24.56 22.51
N LYS A 194 3.04 24.23 22.21
CA LYS A 194 1.86 24.80 22.89
C LYS A 194 1.07 23.78 23.71
N GLU A 195 1.30 22.49 23.49
CA GLU A 195 0.53 21.42 24.15
C GLU A 195 1.29 20.09 24.19
N GLU A 196 0.87 19.22 25.07
CA GLU A 196 1.21 17.80 25.07
C GLU A 196 0.06 17.01 24.44
N LEU A 197 0.34 16.29 23.36
CA LEU A 197 -0.61 15.33 22.79
C LEU A 197 -0.28 13.94 23.31
N ARG A 198 -1.22 13.37 24.04
CA ARG A 198 -1.12 12.03 24.60
C ARG A 198 -2.01 11.08 23.80
N ILE A 199 -1.39 10.22 22.99
CA ILE A 199 -2.07 9.24 22.15
C ILE A 199 -2.01 7.90 22.87
N GLU A 200 -3.11 7.53 23.53
CA GLU A 200 -3.22 6.33 24.35
C GLU A 200 -3.91 5.19 23.58
N GLY A 201 -3.67 3.95 24.02
CA GLY A 201 -4.34 2.78 23.50
C GLY A 201 -3.96 2.42 22.06
N ILE A 202 -2.73 2.76 21.64
CA ILE A 202 -2.20 2.36 20.35
C ILE A 202 -2.02 0.84 20.35
N SER A 203 -2.64 0.19 19.39
CA SER A 203 -2.50 -1.25 19.18
C SER A 203 -2.22 -1.53 17.72
N LEU A 204 -1.32 -2.48 17.44
CA LEU A 204 -0.86 -2.78 16.09
C LEU A 204 -0.52 -4.26 15.98
N ALA A 205 -1.11 -4.95 15.02
CA ALA A 205 -0.86 -6.36 14.77
C ALA A 205 0.61 -6.60 14.31
N PRO A 206 1.14 -7.82 14.46
CA PRO A 206 2.42 -8.18 13.84
C PRO A 206 2.38 -8.01 12.32
N LYS A 207 3.49 -7.52 11.74
CA LYS A 207 3.66 -7.25 10.30
C LYS A 207 2.81 -6.07 9.78
N GLU A 208 2.31 -5.23 10.66
CA GLU A 208 1.58 -4.03 10.29
C GLU A 208 2.41 -2.78 10.57
N GLU A 209 2.18 -1.75 9.78
CA GLU A 209 2.69 -0.41 9.97
C GLU A 209 1.53 0.59 9.85
N ALA A 210 1.75 1.81 10.34
CA ALA A 210 0.74 2.85 10.29
C ALA A 210 1.37 4.24 10.22
N VAL A 211 0.61 5.21 9.71
CA VAL A 211 0.94 6.63 9.74
C VAL A 211 -0.27 7.40 10.24
N PHE A 212 -0.18 7.93 11.45
CA PHE A 212 -1.25 8.73 12.05
C PHE A 212 -0.93 10.21 11.97
N PRO A 213 -1.73 11.04 11.32
CA PRO A 213 -1.55 12.49 11.38
C PRO A 213 -1.82 13.02 12.80
N PHE A 214 -1.22 14.15 13.16
CA PHE A 214 -1.57 14.89 14.36
C PHE A 214 -1.50 16.40 14.11
N GLY A 215 -2.32 17.16 14.85
CA GLY A 215 -2.41 18.62 14.66
C GLY A 215 -2.89 19.03 13.27
N LEU A 216 -3.57 18.14 12.54
CA LEU A 216 -3.93 18.35 11.15
C LEU A 216 -5.10 19.36 11.04
N SER A 217 -4.90 20.43 10.28
CA SER A 217 -6.00 21.30 9.87
C SER A 217 -6.77 20.65 8.72
N VAL A 218 -8.04 20.37 8.96
CA VAL A 218 -8.99 19.73 8.06
C VAL A 218 -10.10 20.75 7.78
N GLU A 219 -10.02 21.46 6.65
CA GLU A 219 -10.95 22.54 6.27
C GLU A 219 -11.16 23.59 7.39
N GLY A 220 -10.12 23.85 8.20
CA GLY A 220 -10.16 24.80 9.30
C GLY A 220 -10.59 24.22 10.64
N PHE A 221 -11.04 22.98 10.71
CA PHE A 221 -11.19 22.23 11.96
C PHE A 221 -9.88 21.55 12.31
N ARG A 222 -9.53 21.46 13.60
CA ARG A 222 -8.30 20.85 14.03
C ARG A 222 -8.52 19.41 14.49
N LEU A 223 -8.02 18.46 13.70
CA LEU A 223 -7.88 17.07 14.12
C LEU A 223 -6.62 16.93 14.99
N LYS A 224 -6.79 16.78 16.30
CA LYS A 224 -5.67 16.61 17.23
C LYS A 224 -4.88 15.36 16.88
N TYR A 225 -5.55 14.23 16.78
CA TYR A 225 -5.02 12.99 16.22
C TYR A 225 -6.15 11.98 15.92
N PRO A 226 -5.98 11.13 14.91
CA PRO A 226 -6.74 9.89 14.77
C PRO A 226 -5.84 8.71 15.13
N LYS A 227 -6.43 7.60 15.56
CA LYS A 227 -5.82 6.26 15.52
C LYS A 227 -6.32 5.55 14.25
N ALA A 228 -6.00 6.10 13.12
CA ALA A 228 -6.35 5.63 11.78
C ALA A 228 -5.40 6.25 10.76
N GLN A 229 -5.08 5.51 9.71
CA GLN A 229 -4.18 6.00 8.67
C GLN A 229 -4.94 6.77 7.60
N LEU A 230 -4.45 7.97 7.28
CA LEU A 230 -4.98 8.83 6.22
C LEU A 230 -4.60 8.28 4.84
N LEU A 231 -5.57 8.23 3.91
CA LEU A 231 -5.36 7.83 2.52
C LEU A 231 -5.41 9.01 1.56
N THR A 232 -6.53 9.72 1.56
CA THR A 232 -6.79 10.81 0.62
C THR A 232 -7.92 11.71 1.11
N ALA A 233 -8.08 12.84 0.42
CA ALA A 233 -9.24 13.71 0.53
C ALA A 233 -9.85 13.94 -0.86
N ILE A 234 -11.16 13.84 -0.96
CA ILE A 234 -11.93 14.09 -2.19
C ILE A 234 -12.84 15.29 -1.97
N THR A 235 -12.66 16.29 -2.81
CA THR A 235 -13.50 17.50 -2.79
C THR A 235 -14.65 17.35 -3.77
N GLU A 236 -15.87 17.55 -3.29
CA GLU A 236 -17.08 17.59 -4.09
C GLU A 236 -17.87 18.86 -3.77
N LYS A 237 -17.87 19.83 -4.69
CA LYS A 237 -18.51 21.14 -4.50
C LYS A 237 -18.05 21.83 -3.19
N ASP A 238 -18.94 21.93 -2.20
CA ASP A 238 -18.71 22.59 -0.92
C ASP A 238 -18.40 21.60 0.22
N GLN A 239 -18.17 20.33 -0.10
CA GLN A 239 -17.89 19.28 0.88
C GLN A 239 -16.56 18.59 0.57
N VAL A 240 -15.77 18.35 1.60
CA VAL A 240 -14.56 17.53 1.51
C VAL A 240 -14.77 16.23 2.30
N THR A 241 -14.40 15.12 1.70
CA THR A 241 -14.44 13.80 2.33
C THR A 241 -13.05 13.26 2.48
N TYR A 242 -12.63 13.03 3.72
CA TYR A 242 -11.36 12.42 4.07
C TYR A 242 -11.53 10.91 4.26
N PHE A 243 -10.72 10.14 3.59
CA PHE A 243 -10.68 8.68 3.70
C PHE A 243 -9.51 8.24 4.55
N PHE A 244 -9.83 7.48 5.58
CA PHE A 244 -8.88 6.81 6.46
C PHE A 244 -9.12 5.30 6.40
N PHE A 245 -8.20 4.53 6.93
CA PHE A 245 -8.44 3.12 7.24
C PHE A 245 -7.92 2.75 8.63
N ALA A 246 -8.49 1.70 9.20
CA ALA A 246 -8.02 1.09 10.42
C ALA A 246 -6.89 0.12 10.11
N PRO A 247 -5.61 0.36 10.51
CA PRO A 247 -4.56 -0.66 10.48
C PRO A 247 -4.94 -1.86 11.31
N GLU A 248 -4.41 -3.03 10.97
CA GLU A 248 -4.77 -4.26 11.68
C GLU A 248 -4.32 -4.22 13.15
N GLY A 249 -5.23 -4.57 14.04
CA GLY A 249 -5.05 -4.46 15.49
C GLY A 249 -5.46 -3.12 16.09
N THR A 250 -5.67 -2.08 15.27
CA THR A 250 -6.03 -0.74 15.73
C THR A 250 -7.54 -0.59 15.92
N SER A 251 -7.94 0.08 17.02
CA SER A 251 -9.31 0.55 17.26
C SER A 251 -9.39 2.03 16.85
N PRO A 252 -10.08 2.36 15.75
CA PRO A 252 -10.11 3.73 15.25
C PRO A 252 -10.78 4.70 16.21
N GLU A 253 -10.10 5.79 16.50
CA GLU A 253 -10.58 6.91 17.30
C GLU A 253 -10.11 8.20 16.66
N TYR A 254 -10.95 9.20 16.66
CA TYR A 254 -10.66 10.54 16.17
C TYR A 254 -10.84 11.54 17.29
N VAL A 255 -9.83 12.36 17.56
CA VAL A 255 -9.86 13.39 18.60
C VAL A 255 -9.74 14.76 17.94
N TRP A 256 -10.74 15.60 18.15
CA TRP A 256 -10.84 16.94 17.58
C TRP A 256 -10.84 18.02 18.65
N ASP A 257 -10.28 19.17 18.35
CA ASP A 257 -10.65 20.40 19.06
C ASP A 257 -12.06 20.76 18.65
N ALA A 258 -12.91 21.12 19.63
CA ALA A 258 -14.26 21.51 19.34
C ALA A 258 -14.38 22.92 18.73
N ASP A 259 -13.29 23.69 18.71
CA ASP A 259 -13.30 25.06 18.20
C ASP A 259 -13.75 25.10 16.72
N GLY A 260 -14.80 25.89 16.48
CA GLY A 260 -15.44 26.02 15.18
C GLY A 260 -16.36 24.87 14.76
N ILE A 261 -16.45 23.78 15.54
CA ILE A 261 -17.35 22.65 15.27
C ILE A 261 -18.70 22.92 15.96
N GLU A 262 -19.75 23.05 15.19
CA GLU A 262 -21.10 23.29 15.69
C GLU A 262 -21.91 22.00 15.84
N THR A 263 -21.71 21.05 14.89
CA THR A 263 -22.45 19.78 14.90
C THR A 263 -21.58 18.59 14.46
N ILE A 264 -21.93 17.41 14.98
CA ILE A 264 -21.46 16.10 14.50
C ILE A 264 -22.70 15.28 14.14
N ASP A 265 -22.78 14.80 12.90
CA ASP A 265 -23.93 14.09 12.35
C ASP A 265 -25.26 14.84 12.60
N GLY A 266 -25.20 16.20 12.58
CA GLY A 266 -26.33 17.08 12.82
C GLY A 266 -26.70 17.31 14.29
N GLN A 267 -25.99 16.69 15.23
CA GLN A 267 -26.16 16.91 16.67
C GLN A 267 -25.23 18.00 17.18
N ALA A 268 -25.74 18.96 17.95
CA ALA A 268 -24.94 20.07 18.47
C ALA A 268 -23.88 19.60 19.44
N VAL A 269 -22.68 20.20 19.31
CA VAL A 269 -21.51 19.94 20.16
C VAL A 269 -21.47 20.94 21.32
N GLN A 270 -21.17 20.46 22.52
CA GLN A 270 -21.04 21.28 23.74
C GLN A 270 -19.69 21.10 24.44
N GLU A 271 -18.94 20.05 24.05
CA GLU A 271 -17.64 19.71 24.60
C GLU A 271 -16.55 20.62 24.06
N THR A 272 -15.40 20.70 24.76
CA THR A 272 -14.18 21.40 24.30
C THR A 272 -13.23 20.48 23.53
N GLU A 273 -13.36 19.18 23.73
CA GLU A 273 -12.64 18.13 23.01
C GLU A 273 -13.63 17.03 22.62
N ILE A 274 -13.60 16.64 21.35
CA ILE A 274 -14.52 15.67 20.78
C ILE A 274 -13.77 14.37 20.50
N ARG A 275 -14.31 13.25 21.01
CA ARG A 275 -13.79 11.90 20.76
C ARG A 275 -14.81 11.04 20.04
N ILE A 276 -14.43 10.51 18.87
CA ILE A 276 -15.32 9.71 18.03
C ILE A 276 -14.66 8.34 17.81
N GLN A 277 -15.25 7.30 18.38
CA GLN A 277 -14.85 5.91 18.17
C GLN A 277 -15.56 5.35 16.93
N LYS A 278 -14.84 4.57 16.12
CA LYS A 278 -15.37 3.89 14.94
C LYS A 278 -15.02 2.41 14.93
N PRO A 279 -15.88 1.55 14.34
CA PRO A 279 -15.56 0.14 14.19
C PRO A 279 -14.38 -0.07 13.24
N ALA A 280 -13.54 -1.07 13.52
CA ALA A 280 -12.41 -1.45 12.66
C ALA A 280 -12.79 -2.49 11.58
N ASN A 281 -13.91 -3.20 11.78
CA ASN A 281 -14.32 -4.35 10.96
C ASN A 281 -15.35 -4.04 9.89
N GLU A 282 -15.82 -2.81 9.81
CA GLU A 282 -16.75 -2.34 8.78
C GLU A 282 -16.47 -0.89 8.39
N MET A 283 -16.87 -0.50 7.18
CA MET A 283 -16.81 0.90 6.76
C MET A 283 -17.75 1.73 7.60
N SER A 284 -17.28 2.85 8.09
CA SER A 284 -18.09 3.82 8.84
C SER A 284 -17.76 5.24 8.43
N SER A 285 -18.67 6.17 8.75
CA SER A 285 -18.44 7.59 8.51
C SER A 285 -19.09 8.45 9.59
N TYR A 286 -18.69 9.70 9.62
CA TYR A 286 -19.33 10.77 10.36
C TYR A 286 -19.08 12.10 9.66
N CYS A 287 -19.91 13.08 9.99
CA CYS A 287 -19.86 14.41 9.41
C CYS A 287 -19.67 15.46 10.50
N ILE A 288 -18.71 16.35 10.29
CA ILE A 288 -18.50 17.55 11.11
C ILE A 288 -18.97 18.76 10.32
N ALA A 289 -19.68 19.66 10.96
CA ALA A 289 -20.07 20.92 10.36
C ALA A 289 -19.93 22.09 11.33
N GLY A 290 -19.62 23.27 10.80
CA GLY A 290 -19.52 24.51 11.53
C GLY A 290 -19.00 25.65 10.65
N SER A 291 -19.36 26.88 10.95
CA SER A 291 -18.94 28.09 10.21
C SER A 291 -19.15 27.99 8.69
N GLY A 292 -20.23 27.34 8.27
CA GLY A 292 -20.58 27.14 6.86
C GLY A 292 -19.74 26.08 6.11
N ARG A 293 -18.90 25.33 6.83
CA ARG A 293 -18.06 24.25 6.28
C ARG A 293 -18.61 22.89 6.67
N LYS A 294 -18.33 21.90 5.83
CA LYS A 294 -18.75 20.52 6.07
C LYS A 294 -17.65 19.55 5.66
N VAL A 295 -17.29 18.67 6.57
CA VAL A 295 -16.27 17.63 6.38
C VAL A 295 -16.88 16.28 6.70
N THR A 296 -16.75 15.34 5.79
CA THR A 296 -17.07 13.93 6.04
C THR A 296 -15.77 13.14 6.25
N VAL A 297 -15.73 12.33 7.29
CA VAL A 297 -14.65 11.42 7.57
C VAL A 297 -15.15 9.99 7.36
N VAL A 298 -14.47 9.25 6.52
CA VAL A 298 -14.76 7.83 6.21
C VAL A 298 -13.64 6.97 6.74
N THR A 299 -13.99 5.94 7.49
CA THR A 299 -13.04 4.93 7.98
C THR A 299 -13.29 3.62 7.25
N LEU A 300 -12.31 3.17 6.49
CA LEU A 300 -12.28 1.88 5.82
C LEU A 300 -11.71 0.81 6.76
N THR A 301 -12.05 -0.44 6.52
CA THR A 301 -11.31 -1.56 7.11
C THR A 301 -9.94 -1.71 6.46
N ARG A 302 -9.00 -2.41 7.11
CA ARG A 302 -7.71 -2.76 6.49
C ARG A 302 -7.90 -3.49 5.15
N LYS A 303 -8.83 -4.43 5.08
CA LYS A 303 -9.14 -5.17 3.85
C LYS A 303 -9.61 -4.24 2.73
N GLN A 304 -10.47 -3.28 3.03
CA GLN A 304 -10.95 -2.31 2.05
C GLN A 304 -9.83 -1.38 1.58
N SER A 305 -8.89 -0.99 2.45
CA SER A 305 -7.75 -0.15 2.03
C SER A 305 -6.87 -0.82 0.97
N LEU A 306 -6.78 -2.16 0.97
CA LEU A 306 -6.07 -2.92 -0.04
C LEU A 306 -6.79 -2.98 -1.40
N CYS A 307 -8.06 -2.63 -1.43
CA CYS A 307 -8.90 -2.57 -2.63
C CYS A 307 -9.27 -1.14 -3.03
N PHE A 308 -8.68 -0.14 -2.34
CA PHE A 308 -9.01 1.27 -2.54
C PHE A 308 -8.10 1.91 -3.59
N TYR A 309 -8.69 2.69 -4.49
CA TYR A 309 -8.01 3.45 -5.54
C TYR A 309 -8.47 4.89 -5.52
N GLN A 310 -7.65 5.79 -6.04
CA GLN A 310 -8.05 7.12 -6.45
C GLN A 310 -7.72 7.26 -7.93
N ILE A 311 -8.71 7.60 -8.71
CA ILE A 311 -8.60 7.77 -10.16
C ILE A 311 -9.25 9.09 -10.57
N GLU A 312 -8.98 9.52 -11.78
CA GLU A 312 -9.66 10.65 -12.38
C GLU A 312 -10.76 10.15 -13.32
N VAL A 313 -12.00 10.52 -13.05
CA VAL A 313 -13.17 10.20 -13.89
C VAL A 313 -13.73 11.51 -14.41
N GLN A 314 -13.71 11.71 -15.72
CA GLN A 314 -14.19 12.94 -16.37
C GLN A 314 -13.57 14.24 -15.78
N GLY A 315 -12.28 14.20 -15.45
CA GLY A 315 -11.56 15.32 -14.84
C GLY A 315 -11.84 15.55 -13.36
N GLN A 316 -12.52 14.60 -12.68
CA GLN A 316 -12.85 14.70 -11.26
C GLN A 316 -12.12 13.60 -10.47
N PRO A 317 -11.37 13.95 -9.39
CA PRO A 317 -10.82 12.98 -8.49
C PRO A 317 -11.93 12.11 -7.89
N THR A 318 -11.79 10.81 -8.00
CA THR A 318 -12.80 9.83 -7.60
C THR A 318 -12.15 8.72 -6.79
N ALA A 319 -12.65 8.51 -5.58
CA ALA A 319 -12.30 7.35 -4.78
C ALA A 319 -13.05 6.11 -5.30
N VAL A 320 -12.34 5.00 -5.44
CA VAL A 320 -12.91 3.74 -5.93
C VAL A 320 -12.55 2.61 -4.98
N LEU A 321 -13.53 1.84 -4.59
CA LEU A 321 -13.35 0.57 -3.90
C LEU A 321 -13.69 -0.56 -4.86
N CYS A 322 -12.69 -1.38 -5.22
CA CYS A 322 -12.83 -2.46 -6.18
C CYS A 322 -12.05 -3.68 -5.73
N ASP A 323 -12.71 -4.84 -5.62
CA ASP A 323 -12.11 -6.10 -5.19
C ASP A 323 -11.45 -6.90 -6.33
N SER A 324 -11.46 -6.34 -7.55
CA SER A 324 -10.73 -6.87 -8.71
C SER A 324 -9.67 -5.89 -9.19
N PRO A 325 -8.64 -6.35 -9.91
CA PRO A 325 -7.69 -5.46 -10.56
C PRO A 325 -8.38 -4.42 -11.43
N LEU A 326 -8.03 -3.16 -11.21
CA LEU A 326 -8.60 -2.01 -11.90
C LEU A 326 -7.49 -1.25 -12.60
N VAL A 327 -7.68 -0.97 -13.88
CA VAL A 327 -6.83 -0.10 -14.69
C VAL A 327 -7.67 1.07 -15.19
N CYS A 328 -7.18 2.28 -14.97
CA CYS A 328 -7.77 3.49 -15.53
C CYS A 328 -6.79 4.07 -16.57
N ASP A 329 -7.24 4.16 -17.81
CA ASP A 329 -6.46 4.70 -18.90
C ASP A 329 -7.32 5.70 -19.69
N ALA A 330 -6.83 6.94 -19.82
CA ALA A 330 -7.53 8.04 -20.50
C ALA A 330 -9.01 8.20 -20.08
N GLY A 331 -9.30 8.02 -18.78
CA GLY A 331 -10.65 8.10 -18.21
C GLY A 331 -11.52 6.86 -18.44
N GLN A 332 -11.01 5.84 -19.12
CA GLN A 332 -11.66 4.55 -19.28
C GLN A 332 -11.27 3.58 -18.15
N ILE A 333 -12.26 3.01 -17.50
CA ILE A 333 -12.05 2.03 -16.44
C ILE A 333 -12.13 0.64 -17.08
N ARG A 334 -11.08 -0.14 -16.88
CA ARG A 334 -11.01 -1.55 -17.24
C ARG A 334 -10.90 -2.39 -15.97
N LEU A 335 -11.76 -3.36 -15.83
CA LEU A 335 -11.72 -4.35 -14.76
C LEU A 335 -11.25 -5.68 -15.32
N GLU A 336 -10.40 -6.37 -14.59
CA GLU A 336 -10.04 -7.75 -14.89
C GLU A 336 -10.96 -8.70 -14.13
N SER A 337 -11.48 -9.71 -14.84
CA SER A 337 -12.28 -10.75 -14.21
C SER A 337 -11.45 -11.54 -13.21
N PRO A 338 -11.92 -11.74 -11.97
CA PRO A 338 -11.24 -12.62 -11.04
C PRO A 338 -11.26 -14.06 -11.56
N GLU A 339 -10.18 -14.80 -11.34
CA GLU A 339 -10.02 -16.16 -11.86
C GLU A 339 -11.12 -17.14 -11.46
N LYS A 340 -11.74 -16.93 -10.31
CA LYS A 340 -12.80 -17.76 -9.75
C LYS A 340 -13.98 -16.95 -9.23
N GLY A 341 -13.99 -15.64 -9.52
CA GLY A 341 -15.01 -14.75 -9.01
C GLY A 341 -16.31 -14.93 -9.77
N GLU A 342 -17.39 -15.04 -9.04
CA GLU A 342 -18.74 -15.00 -9.62
C GLU A 342 -19.15 -13.56 -9.86
N LYS A 343 -18.59 -12.64 -9.07
CA LYS A 343 -18.93 -11.22 -9.06
C LYS A 343 -17.75 -10.36 -8.61
N THR A 344 -17.78 -9.13 -9.07
CA THR A 344 -16.88 -8.05 -8.64
C THR A 344 -17.73 -6.89 -8.17
N GLN A 345 -17.34 -6.28 -7.04
CA GLN A 345 -17.94 -5.05 -6.58
C GLN A 345 -17.05 -3.87 -6.96
N VAL A 346 -17.64 -2.83 -7.54
CA VAL A 346 -16.96 -1.57 -7.80
C VAL A 346 -17.83 -0.41 -7.30
N LEU A 347 -17.30 0.35 -6.35
CA LEU A 347 -17.99 1.46 -5.70
C LEU A 347 -17.20 2.76 -5.90
N PHE A 348 -17.91 3.86 -6.03
CA PHE A 348 -17.34 5.19 -6.31
C PHE A 348 -17.76 6.22 -5.27
N TYR A 349 -16.86 7.16 -5.03
CA TYR A 349 -17.18 8.41 -4.35
C TYR A 349 -16.41 9.57 -5.00
N PRO A 350 -17.06 10.64 -5.50
CA PRO A 350 -18.51 10.77 -5.69
C PRO A 350 -19.10 9.66 -6.57
N GLN A 351 -20.41 9.43 -6.42
CA GLN A 351 -21.09 8.40 -7.22
C GLN A 351 -20.93 8.67 -8.72
N GLN A 352 -20.50 7.66 -9.46
CA GLN A 352 -20.32 7.71 -10.91
C GLN A 352 -21.40 6.91 -11.63
N LYS A 353 -21.83 7.43 -12.79
CA LYS A 353 -22.60 6.65 -13.75
C LYS A 353 -21.64 6.07 -14.76
N LEU A 354 -21.47 4.77 -14.75
CA LEU A 354 -20.67 4.08 -15.76
C LEU A 354 -21.50 3.94 -17.04
N GLU A 355 -21.08 4.59 -18.11
CA GLU A 355 -21.52 4.22 -19.45
C GLU A 355 -20.76 2.96 -19.85
N MET A 356 -21.47 1.84 -19.85
CA MET A 356 -20.87 0.55 -20.13
C MET A 356 -20.60 0.41 -21.63
N LEU A 357 -19.34 0.25 -21.99
CA LEU A 357 -18.98 -0.34 -23.27
C LEU A 357 -19.49 -1.79 -23.28
N ALA A 358 -20.39 -2.09 -24.19
CA ALA A 358 -21.11 -3.33 -24.37
C ALA A 358 -20.33 -4.60 -23.96
N GLN A 359 -21.01 -5.53 -23.28
CA GLN A 359 -20.64 -6.90 -22.89
C GLN A 359 -20.41 -7.16 -21.40
N VAL A 360 -21.01 -6.41 -20.50
CA VAL A 360 -21.15 -6.93 -19.13
C VAL A 360 -22.45 -7.70 -19.04
N PRO A 361 -22.39 -8.98 -18.71
CA PRO A 361 -23.55 -9.85 -18.83
C PRO A 361 -24.68 -9.51 -17.86
N LYS A 362 -24.35 -9.08 -16.66
CA LYS A 362 -25.34 -8.68 -15.66
C LYS A 362 -24.71 -7.74 -14.62
N MET A 363 -25.41 -6.67 -14.32
CA MET A 363 -24.98 -5.67 -13.34
C MET A 363 -26.15 -5.28 -12.44
N GLY A 364 -25.90 -5.17 -11.16
CA GLY A 364 -26.85 -4.68 -10.15
C GLY A 364 -26.27 -3.51 -9.35
N PRO A 365 -27.11 -2.73 -8.67
CA PRO A 365 -26.63 -1.69 -7.77
C PRO A 365 -25.91 -2.29 -6.56
N ALA A 366 -24.88 -1.59 -6.07
CA ALA A 366 -24.17 -1.94 -4.86
C ALA A 366 -23.84 -0.68 -4.07
N GLU A 367 -23.79 -0.80 -2.75
CA GLU A 367 -23.40 0.29 -1.87
C GLU A 367 -22.66 -0.21 -0.62
N CYS A 368 -21.79 0.63 -0.08
CA CYS A 368 -21.14 0.41 1.20
C CYS A 368 -20.84 1.78 1.82
N GLY A 369 -21.48 2.09 2.94
CA GLY A 369 -21.37 3.40 3.58
C GLY A 369 -21.71 4.54 2.64
N VAL A 370 -20.77 5.46 2.43
CA VAL A 370 -20.95 6.62 1.53
C VAL A 370 -20.69 6.30 0.06
N MET A 371 -20.13 5.13 -0.24
CA MET A 371 -19.75 4.73 -1.59
C MET A 371 -20.87 3.96 -2.29
N LYS A 372 -21.12 4.31 -3.54
CA LYS A 372 -22.18 3.71 -4.36
C LYS A 372 -21.63 3.29 -5.72
N GLY A 373 -22.15 2.21 -6.25
CA GLY A 373 -21.71 1.69 -7.54
C GLY A 373 -22.46 0.44 -7.95
N TYR A 374 -21.69 -0.57 -8.32
CA TYR A 374 -22.23 -1.73 -9.02
C TYR A 374 -21.62 -3.04 -8.53
N GLU A 375 -22.45 -4.08 -8.55
CA GLU A 375 -22.04 -5.47 -8.49
C GLU A 375 -22.10 -6.06 -9.89
N ILE A 376 -20.97 -6.52 -10.42
CA ILE A 376 -20.79 -7.04 -11.77
C ILE A 376 -20.72 -8.56 -11.68
N TYR A 377 -21.60 -9.25 -12.40
CA TYR A 377 -21.63 -10.71 -12.48
C TYR A 377 -20.90 -11.15 -13.74
N TRP A 378 -19.80 -11.86 -13.57
CA TRP A 378 -19.00 -12.36 -14.69
C TRP A 378 -19.64 -13.61 -15.30
N ASP A 379 -19.65 -13.66 -16.64
CA ASP A 379 -20.11 -14.84 -17.35
C ASP A 379 -19.03 -15.93 -17.30
N ARG A 380 -19.33 -17.03 -16.62
CA ARG A 380 -18.41 -18.15 -16.47
C ARG A 380 -18.21 -18.94 -17.75
N GLU A 381 -19.16 -18.89 -18.68
CA GLU A 381 -19.02 -19.58 -19.95
C GLU A 381 -17.95 -18.98 -20.86
N ALA A 382 -17.54 -17.72 -20.56
CA ALA A 382 -16.50 -17.06 -21.31
C ALA A 382 -15.06 -17.57 -20.98
N VAL A 383 -14.87 -18.24 -19.83
CA VAL A 383 -13.57 -18.83 -19.44
C VAL A 383 -13.66 -20.34 -19.59
N GLN A 384 -13.14 -20.86 -20.67
CA GLN A 384 -13.12 -22.29 -20.93
C GLN A 384 -11.74 -22.87 -20.59
N GLU A 385 -11.70 -23.76 -19.61
CA GLU A 385 -10.51 -24.58 -19.34
C GLU A 385 -10.38 -25.66 -20.39
N GLN A 386 -9.24 -25.72 -21.06
CA GLN A 386 -8.91 -26.79 -21.99
C GLN A 386 -7.94 -27.78 -21.35
N PRO A 387 -8.15 -29.08 -21.50
CA PRO A 387 -7.22 -30.07 -20.99
C PRO A 387 -5.90 -30.00 -21.77
N VAL A 388 -4.80 -29.81 -21.06
CA VAL A 388 -3.45 -29.91 -21.62
C VAL A 388 -2.98 -31.35 -21.49
N ARG A 389 -2.54 -31.93 -22.58
CA ARG A 389 -1.92 -33.25 -22.54
C ARG A 389 -0.49 -33.13 -22.06
N VAL A 390 -0.18 -33.79 -20.96
CA VAL A 390 1.15 -33.80 -20.35
C VAL A 390 1.81 -35.16 -20.52
N ARG A 391 3.01 -35.20 -21.05
CA ARG A 391 3.80 -36.40 -21.24
C ARG A 391 5.18 -36.23 -20.61
N GLN A 392 5.58 -37.13 -19.72
CA GLN A 392 6.93 -37.15 -19.18
C GLN A 392 7.92 -37.64 -20.26
N ALA A 393 8.94 -36.86 -20.51
CA ALA A 393 9.96 -37.15 -21.54
C ALA A 393 11.35 -37.45 -20.95
N GLY A 394 11.49 -37.51 -19.64
CA GLY A 394 12.70 -37.78 -18.91
C GLY A 394 12.56 -37.36 -17.44
N ASN A 395 13.65 -37.54 -16.67
CA ASN A 395 13.65 -37.01 -15.29
C ASN A 395 13.49 -35.50 -15.33
N PHE A 396 12.47 -34.98 -14.64
CA PHE A 396 12.18 -33.54 -14.56
C PHE A 396 11.91 -32.84 -15.90
N ARG A 397 11.62 -33.61 -16.97
CA ARG A 397 11.29 -33.09 -18.29
C ARG A 397 9.90 -33.53 -18.71
N TYR A 398 9.07 -32.58 -19.09
CA TYR A 398 7.68 -32.78 -19.53
C TYR A 398 7.46 -32.13 -20.88
N VAL A 399 6.63 -32.72 -21.68
CA VAL A 399 6.13 -32.16 -22.95
C VAL A 399 4.66 -31.87 -22.79
N LEU A 400 4.28 -30.65 -23.13
CA LEU A 400 2.91 -30.16 -23.07
C LEU A 400 2.39 -30.03 -24.50
N ASP A 401 1.33 -30.78 -24.82
CA ASP A 401 0.63 -30.60 -26.07
C ASP A 401 -0.55 -29.65 -25.83
N LEU A 402 -0.38 -28.40 -26.28
CA LEU A 402 -1.40 -27.36 -26.09
C LEU A 402 -2.52 -27.50 -27.13
N PRO A 403 -3.79 -27.41 -26.73
CA PRO A 403 -4.87 -27.34 -27.65
C PRO A 403 -4.83 -26.05 -28.47
N LYS A 404 -5.48 -26.03 -29.63
CA LYS A 404 -5.68 -24.80 -30.38
C LYS A 404 -6.56 -23.83 -29.57
N PRO A 405 -6.23 -22.51 -29.55
CA PRO A 405 -7.10 -21.53 -28.92
C PRO A 405 -8.54 -21.64 -29.43
N TYR A 406 -9.50 -21.38 -28.56
CA TYR A 406 -10.91 -21.32 -29.00
C TYR A 406 -11.09 -20.22 -30.03
N PRO A 407 -11.89 -20.45 -31.08
CA PRO A 407 -12.27 -19.41 -32.02
C PRO A 407 -12.87 -18.19 -31.26
N GLY A 408 -12.30 -17.04 -31.46
CA GLY A 408 -12.76 -15.81 -30.79
C GLY A 408 -12.16 -15.50 -29.41
N SER A 409 -11.33 -16.40 -28.85
CA SER A 409 -10.56 -16.06 -27.64
C SER A 409 -9.52 -14.99 -27.97
N LYS A 410 -9.47 -13.94 -27.16
CA LYS A 410 -8.45 -12.89 -27.31
C LYS A 410 -7.11 -13.32 -26.73
N ASP A 411 -7.13 -14.06 -25.63
CA ASP A 411 -5.96 -14.50 -24.88
C ASP A 411 -6.10 -15.96 -24.45
N SER A 412 -4.97 -16.63 -24.33
CA SER A 412 -4.86 -17.97 -23.75
C SER A 412 -3.79 -17.99 -22.70
N LEU A 413 -4.12 -18.41 -21.49
CA LEU A 413 -3.22 -18.49 -20.36
C LEU A 413 -2.87 -19.95 -20.07
N LEU A 414 -1.58 -20.27 -20.09
CA LEU A 414 -1.06 -21.55 -19.60
C LEU A 414 -0.63 -21.40 -18.16
N ARG A 415 -1.30 -22.11 -17.23
CA ARG A 415 -0.89 -22.14 -15.84
C ARG A 415 -0.20 -23.46 -15.52
N ILE A 416 1.08 -23.37 -15.12
CA ILE A 416 1.89 -24.49 -14.68
C ILE A 416 2.12 -24.37 -13.18
N ARG A 417 1.74 -25.40 -12.42
CA ARG A 417 2.11 -25.53 -11.01
C ARG A 417 3.20 -26.56 -10.91
N TYR A 418 4.35 -26.15 -10.38
CA TYR A 418 5.49 -27.04 -10.20
C TYR A 418 6.14 -26.81 -8.83
N GLU A 419 6.89 -27.78 -8.40
CA GLU A 419 7.74 -27.72 -7.22
C GLU A 419 9.17 -28.03 -7.63
N GLY A 420 10.08 -27.09 -7.39
CA GLY A 420 11.47 -27.17 -7.79
C GLY A 420 12.18 -25.82 -7.66
N ASP A 421 13.50 -25.82 -7.80
CA ASP A 421 14.31 -24.60 -7.70
C ASP A 421 14.15 -23.67 -8.91
N VAL A 422 14.08 -24.27 -10.11
CA VAL A 422 13.96 -23.56 -11.38
C VAL A 422 13.00 -24.34 -12.29
N GLY A 423 12.12 -23.63 -12.97
CA GLY A 423 11.25 -24.17 -14.01
C GLY A 423 11.52 -23.45 -15.32
N SER A 424 12.05 -24.15 -16.33
CA SER A 424 12.31 -23.58 -17.65
C SER A 424 11.27 -24.03 -18.65
N LEU A 425 10.66 -23.10 -19.36
CA LEU A 425 9.64 -23.33 -20.39
C LEU A 425 10.21 -23.12 -21.79
N PHE A 426 10.06 -24.11 -22.64
CA PHE A 426 10.51 -24.08 -24.03
C PHE A 426 9.34 -24.20 -24.99
N ALA A 427 9.36 -23.43 -26.09
CA ALA A 427 8.53 -23.61 -27.26
C ALA A 427 9.43 -23.96 -28.47
N ASP A 428 9.16 -25.09 -29.12
CA ASP A 428 9.94 -25.57 -30.28
C ASP A 428 11.48 -25.52 -30.05
N SER A 429 11.90 -25.97 -28.87
CA SER A 429 13.31 -25.95 -28.40
C SER A 429 13.90 -24.57 -28.12
N VAL A 430 13.09 -23.53 -28.14
CA VAL A 430 13.48 -22.16 -27.77
C VAL A 430 13.03 -21.88 -26.34
N LEU A 431 13.96 -21.53 -25.46
CA LEU A 431 13.64 -21.11 -24.08
C LEU A 431 12.84 -19.81 -24.13
N ILE A 432 11.67 -19.80 -23.53
CA ILE A 432 10.76 -18.63 -23.50
C ILE A 432 10.56 -18.05 -22.11
N SER A 433 10.73 -18.85 -21.07
CA SER A 433 10.68 -18.39 -19.68
C SER A 433 11.44 -19.35 -18.77
N ASP A 434 11.93 -18.86 -17.64
CA ASP A 434 12.58 -19.65 -16.58
C ASP A 434 12.39 -19.03 -15.20
#